data_8e21b0e9f4cd902210ed4ddc3229565c
#
_entry.id   8e21b0e9f4cd902210ed4ddc3229565c
#
_cell.length_a   1.000
_cell.length_b   1.000
_cell.length_c   1.000
_cell.angle_alpha   90.00
_cell.angle_beta   90.00
_cell.angle_gamma   90.00
#
_symmetry.space_group_name_H-M   'P 1'
#
loop_
_entity.id
_entity.type
_entity.pdbx_description
1 polymer ?
#
loop_
_entity_poly.entity_id
_entity_poly.type
_entity_poly.pdbx_seq_one_letter_code
_entity_poly.pdbx_strand_id
1 'polypeptide(L)'
;MIKSPLFTEIRNYLIRAKQEDQIFIFVPYIKTKILEELLEGIENKMTVITTWHINDLIRGSSELELYDFCKKRGVYLYINQDIHLKVYSVNLNTGIIASGNISDRGLMKEDRFEAGIISGKFSIEDRSYLQNIKNKAEFVNEQVFQKYLKRFEECKEKAHPINDFKDPPSIPKKEDFLISA
;
A
#
# COMPACT_ATOMS: atom_id res chain seq x y z
N MET A 1 -7.18 -17.88 -4.49
CA MET A 1 -6.26 -16.83 -4.99
C MET A 1 -7.07 -15.83 -5.79
N ILE A 2 -6.90 -14.55 -5.51
CA ILE A 2 -7.42 -13.44 -6.32
C ILE A 2 -6.32 -12.98 -7.29
N LYS A 3 -6.70 -12.41 -8.43
CA LYS A 3 -5.79 -11.98 -9.51
C LYS A 3 -6.16 -10.55 -9.93
N SER A 4 -5.25 -9.90 -10.65
CA SER A 4 -5.51 -8.57 -11.22
C SER A 4 -6.81 -8.49 -12.02
N PRO A 5 -7.56 -7.37 -11.90
CA PRO A 5 -7.30 -6.24 -11.01
C PRO A 5 -7.70 -6.55 -9.56
N LEU A 6 -6.88 -6.15 -8.59
CA LEU A 6 -7.11 -6.49 -7.17
C LEU A 6 -8.07 -5.53 -6.44
N PHE A 7 -8.32 -4.35 -7.01
CA PHE A 7 -9.05 -3.26 -6.37
C PHE A 7 -10.45 -3.69 -5.87
N THR A 8 -11.24 -4.28 -6.75
CA THR A 8 -12.62 -4.68 -6.44
C THR A 8 -12.67 -5.71 -5.32
N GLU A 9 -11.78 -6.70 -5.35
CA GLU A 9 -11.74 -7.76 -4.34
C GLU A 9 -11.33 -7.22 -2.97
N ILE A 10 -10.32 -6.35 -2.93
CA ILE A 10 -9.90 -5.71 -1.68
C ILE A 10 -11.00 -4.80 -1.15
N ARG A 11 -11.61 -3.97 -2.01
CA ARG A 11 -12.72 -3.11 -1.61
C ARG A 11 -13.90 -3.90 -1.07
N ASN A 12 -14.31 -4.95 -1.78
CA ASN A 12 -15.41 -5.83 -1.36
C ASN A 12 -15.13 -6.51 -0.01
N TYR A 13 -13.88 -6.84 0.25
CA TYR A 13 -13.47 -7.38 1.54
C TYR A 13 -13.60 -6.32 2.66
N LEU A 14 -13.10 -5.12 2.45
CA LEU A 14 -13.10 -4.06 3.45
C LEU A 14 -14.52 -3.53 3.75
N ILE A 15 -15.37 -3.39 2.75
CA ILE A 15 -16.74 -2.87 2.92
C ILE A 15 -17.67 -3.85 3.69
N ARG A 16 -17.27 -5.11 3.80
CA ARG A 16 -18.00 -6.12 4.61
C ARG A 16 -17.63 -6.07 6.09
N ALA A 17 -16.64 -5.28 6.49
CA ALA A 17 -16.31 -5.06 7.89
C ALA A 17 -17.53 -4.45 8.61
N LYS A 18 -17.83 -4.95 9.81
CA LYS A 18 -18.88 -4.37 10.62
C LYS A 18 -18.47 -3.00 11.13
N GLN A 19 -19.42 -2.15 11.47
CA GLN A 19 -19.15 -0.77 11.89
C GLN A 19 -18.19 -0.69 13.10
N GLU A 20 -18.26 -1.64 14.02
CA GLU A 20 -17.40 -1.73 15.20
C GLU A 20 -15.99 -2.27 14.92
N ASP A 21 -15.76 -2.86 13.73
CA ASP A 21 -14.48 -3.44 13.37
C ASP A 21 -13.43 -2.35 13.08
N GLN A 22 -12.18 -2.67 13.34
CA GLN A 22 -11.04 -1.83 12.96
C GLN A 22 -10.35 -2.38 11.72
N ILE A 23 -10.11 -1.50 10.74
CA ILE A 23 -9.38 -1.83 9.53
C ILE A 23 -7.91 -1.44 9.68
N PHE A 24 -7.02 -2.33 9.26
CA PHE A 24 -5.57 -2.13 9.21
C PHE A 24 -5.08 -2.33 7.78
N ILE A 25 -4.31 -1.37 7.27
CA ILE A 25 -3.71 -1.40 5.94
C ILE A 25 -2.20 -1.26 6.11
N PHE A 26 -1.45 -2.26 5.69
CA PHE A 26 0.01 -2.28 5.67
C PHE A 26 0.46 -2.31 4.21
N VAL A 27 0.87 -1.18 3.66
CA VAL A 27 1.32 -1.09 2.26
C VAL A 27 2.43 -0.04 2.15
N PRO A 28 3.60 -0.39 1.58
CA PRO A 28 4.73 0.53 1.54
C PRO A 28 4.51 1.74 0.63
N TYR A 29 3.84 1.57 -0.52
CA TYR A 29 3.64 2.64 -1.49
C TYR A 29 2.14 2.89 -1.72
N ILE A 30 1.72 4.11 -1.40
CA ILE A 30 0.32 4.51 -1.45
C ILE A 30 0.16 5.78 -2.29
N LYS A 31 -0.67 5.68 -3.32
CA LYS A 31 -1.22 6.81 -4.04
C LYS A 31 -2.49 7.26 -3.34
N THR A 32 -2.50 8.48 -2.85
CA THR A 32 -3.58 9.05 -2.04
C THR A 32 -4.94 8.91 -2.72
N LYS A 33 -5.02 9.25 -4.02
CA LYS A 33 -6.25 9.13 -4.80
C LYS A 33 -6.78 7.69 -4.84
N ILE A 34 -5.91 6.70 -5.04
CA ILE A 34 -6.33 5.28 -5.10
C ILE A 34 -6.80 4.79 -3.73
N LEU A 35 -6.14 5.22 -2.65
CA LEU A 35 -6.61 4.93 -1.30
C LEU A 35 -7.97 5.58 -1.02
N GLU A 36 -8.18 6.83 -1.45
CA GLU A 36 -9.45 7.54 -1.31
C GLU A 36 -10.60 6.78 -1.99
N GLU A 37 -10.41 6.35 -3.23
CA GLU A 37 -11.36 5.53 -3.99
C GLU A 37 -11.61 4.17 -3.31
N LEU A 38 -10.54 3.53 -2.80
CA LEU A 38 -10.63 2.25 -2.10
C LEU A 38 -11.49 2.33 -0.83
N LEU A 39 -11.37 3.44 -0.11
CA LEU A 39 -12.04 3.66 1.18
C LEU A 39 -13.36 4.43 1.07
N GLU A 40 -13.83 4.76 -0.14
CA GLU A 40 -15.08 5.48 -0.33
C GLU A 40 -16.26 4.75 0.33
N GLY A 41 -17.01 5.44 1.20
CA GLY A 41 -18.17 4.88 1.92
C GLY A 41 -17.82 3.91 3.06
N ILE A 42 -16.54 3.75 3.42
CA ILE A 42 -16.10 2.92 4.55
C ILE A 42 -15.77 3.84 5.72
N GLU A 43 -16.55 3.81 6.80
CA GLU A 43 -16.45 4.72 7.95
C GLU A 43 -15.80 4.09 9.19
N ASN A 44 -15.30 2.88 9.06
CA ASN A 44 -14.65 2.16 10.16
C ASN A 44 -13.45 2.93 10.71
N LYS A 45 -13.11 2.69 11.98
CA LYS A 45 -11.81 3.11 12.53
C LYS A 45 -10.69 2.46 11.73
N MET A 46 -9.76 3.27 11.22
CA MET A 46 -8.71 2.78 10.32
C MET A 46 -7.33 3.15 10.80
N THR A 47 -6.39 2.25 10.52
CA THR A 47 -4.97 2.46 10.73
C THR A 47 -4.24 2.09 9.44
N VAL A 48 -3.46 3.03 8.91
CA VAL A 48 -2.61 2.85 7.74
C VAL A 48 -1.15 2.87 8.19
N ILE A 49 -0.39 1.88 7.80
CA ILE A 49 1.05 1.78 8.02
C ILE A 49 1.73 1.75 6.65
N THR A 50 2.62 2.70 6.41
CA THR A 50 3.30 2.87 5.11
C THR A 50 4.77 3.25 5.30
N THR A 51 5.48 3.49 4.19
CA THR A 51 6.86 3.99 4.18
C THR A 51 6.92 5.40 3.61
N TRP A 52 7.83 6.23 4.11
CA TRP A 52 8.14 7.54 3.56
C TRP A 52 9.65 7.72 3.40
N HIS A 53 10.28 6.84 2.63
CA HIS A 53 11.64 7.11 2.21
C HIS A 53 11.68 8.33 1.30
N ILE A 54 12.61 9.24 1.55
CA ILE A 54 12.69 10.51 0.78
C ILE A 54 12.84 10.25 -0.73
N ASN A 55 13.62 9.23 -1.10
CA ASN A 55 13.76 8.87 -2.52
C ASN A 55 12.45 8.40 -3.15
N ASP A 56 11.59 7.69 -2.41
CA ASP A 56 10.30 7.21 -2.90
C ASP A 56 9.29 8.35 -3.01
N LEU A 57 9.36 9.32 -2.10
CA LEU A 57 8.58 10.56 -2.17
C LEU A 57 9.01 11.40 -3.39
N ILE A 58 10.31 11.57 -3.64
CA ILE A 58 10.83 12.32 -4.80
C ILE A 58 10.45 11.64 -6.11
N ARG A 59 10.50 10.31 -6.17
CA ARG A 59 10.08 9.52 -7.34
C ARG A 59 8.56 9.44 -7.50
N GLY A 60 7.80 9.90 -6.52
CA GLY A 60 6.36 9.81 -6.53
C GLY A 60 5.81 8.40 -6.32
N SER A 61 6.58 7.47 -5.76
CA SER A 61 6.06 6.16 -5.35
C SER A 61 5.19 6.25 -4.09
N SER A 62 5.53 7.18 -3.20
CA SER A 62 4.76 7.59 -2.01
C SER A 62 4.42 9.08 -2.10
N GLU A 63 3.43 9.53 -1.33
CA GLU A 63 2.92 10.90 -1.38
C GLU A 63 2.74 11.47 0.03
N LEU A 64 3.16 12.73 0.23
CA LEU A 64 2.97 13.44 1.50
C LEU A 64 1.52 13.87 1.71
N GLU A 65 0.76 14.07 0.62
CA GLU A 65 -0.69 14.39 0.61
C GLU A 65 -1.52 13.35 1.37
N LEU A 66 -0.98 12.15 1.53
CA LEU A 66 -1.58 11.08 2.33
C LEU A 66 -1.84 11.52 3.78
N TYR A 67 -1.01 12.41 4.35
CA TYR A 67 -1.22 12.93 5.70
C TYR A 67 -2.51 13.74 5.82
N ASP A 68 -2.72 14.68 4.90
CA ASP A 68 -3.91 15.54 4.93
C ASP A 68 -5.20 14.73 4.69
N PHE A 69 -5.15 13.75 3.78
CA PHE A 69 -6.24 12.82 3.56
C PHE A 69 -6.57 12.03 4.85
N CYS A 70 -5.58 11.42 5.47
CA CYS A 70 -5.76 10.66 6.70
C CYS A 70 -6.29 11.53 7.85
N LYS A 71 -5.73 12.72 8.03
CA LYS A 71 -6.15 13.68 9.05
C LYS A 71 -7.62 14.10 8.87
N LYS A 72 -8.02 14.43 7.64
CA LYS A 72 -9.40 14.81 7.31
C LYS A 72 -10.40 13.70 7.56
N ARG A 73 -10.02 12.45 7.32
CA ARG A 73 -10.87 11.26 7.48
C ARG A 73 -10.81 10.61 8.87
N GLY A 74 -9.96 11.10 9.78
CA GLY A 74 -9.74 10.45 11.08
C GLY A 74 -9.04 9.08 10.99
N VAL A 75 -8.26 8.85 9.92
CA VAL A 75 -7.44 7.66 9.73
C VAL A 75 -6.12 7.83 10.47
N TYR A 76 -5.73 6.84 11.29
CA TYR A 76 -4.44 6.85 11.96
C TYR A 76 -3.33 6.45 10.99
N LEU A 77 -2.44 7.39 10.67
CA LEU A 77 -1.30 7.17 9.80
C LEU A 77 -0.04 6.89 10.61
N TYR A 78 0.67 5.82 10.25
CA TYR A 78 1.94 5.43 10.83
C TYR A 78 2.99 5.18 9.75
N ILE A 79 4.24 5.49 10.07
CA ILE A 79 5.40 5.21 9.21
C ILE A 79 6.24 4.10 9.84
N ASN A 80 6.49 3.06 9.07
CA ASN A 80 7.49 2.04 9.37
C ASN A 80 8.30 1.81 8.10
N GLN A 81 9.56 2.26 8.10
CA GLN A 81 10.41 2.26 6.91
C GLN A 81 10.82 0.86 6.44
N ASP A 82 10.64 -0.15 7.28
CA ASP A 82 11.11 -1.51 7.00
C ASP A 82 10.03 -2.43 6.41
N ILE A 83 8.80 -1.93 6.22
CA ILE A 83 7.74 -2.77 5.66
C ILE A 83 7.84 -2.91 4.13
N HIS A 84 7.56 -4.12 3.66
CA HIS A 84 7.34 -4.37 2.23
C HIS A 84 6.11 -5.27 1.97
N LEU A 85 5.39 -5.66 3.00
CA LEU A 85 4.14 -6.44 2.90
C LEU A 85 2.98 -5.55 2.39
N LYS A 86 1.98 -6.18 1.77
CA LYS A 86 0.71 -5.56 1.38
C LYS A 86 -0.40 -6.39 2.00
N VAL A 87 -0.93 -5.90 3.12
CA VAL A 87 -1.95 -6.59 3.91
C VAL A 87 -3.09 -5.64 4.23
N TYR A 88 -4.29 -6.10 3.93
CA TYR A 88 -5.55 -5.43 4.26
C TYR A 88 -6.28 -6.30 5.27
N SER A 89 -6.43 -5.85 6.49
CA SER A 89 -6.93 -6.70 7.58
C SER A 89 -8.07 -6.06 8.35
N VAL A 90 -8.98 -6.90 8.80
CA VAL A 90 -10.05 -6.54 9.76
C VAL A 90 -9.65 -7.12 11.12
N ASN A 91 -9.54 -6.24 12.11
CA ASN A 91 -9.18 -6.54 13.51
C ASN A 91 -7.87 -7.31 13.68
N LEU A 92 -6.95 -7.27 12.71
CA LEU A 92 -5.76 -8.13 12.65
C LEU A 92 -6.11 -9.63 12.78
N ASN A 93 -7.33 -10.01 12.43
CA ASN A 93 -7.83 -11.37 12.61
C ASN A 93 -8.03 -12.12 11.29
N THR A 94 -8.43 -11.41 10.26
CA THR A 94 -8.58 -11.91 8.88
C THR A 94 -7.97 -10.89 7.94
N GLY A 95 -7.75 -11.25 6.67
CA GLY A 95 -7.21 -10.26 5.74
C GLY A 95 -7.03 -10.76 4.31
N ILE A 96 -6.66 -9.82 3.46
CA ILE A 96 -6.11 -10.08 2.13
C ILE A 96 -4.62 -9.78 2.19
N ILE A 97 -3.80 -10.73 1.74
CA ILE A 97 -2.38 -10.57 1.51
C ILE A 97 -2.20 -10.48 0.00
N ALA A 98 -1.57 -9.43 -0.48
CA ALA A 98 -1.46 -9.14 -1.90
C ALA A 98 -0.03 -8.78 -2.32
N SER A 99 0.24 -8.80 -3.62
CA SER A 99 1.51 -8.36 -4.20
C SER A 99 1.49 -6.89 -4.60
N GLY A 100 0.32 -6.34 -4.97
CA GLY A 100 0.15 -4.98 -5.48
C GLY A 100 0.16 -3.90 -4.40
N ASN A 101 0.86 -2.80 -4.66
CA ASN A 101 0.79 -1.58 -3.86
C ASN A 101 -0.52 -0.82 -4.14
N ILE A 102 -0.91 0.11 -3.25
CA ILE A 102 -2.07 1.00 -3.48
C ILE A 102 -1.69 2.05 -4.54
N SER A 103 -1.78 1.64 -5.78
CA SER A 103 -1.49 2.45 -6.96
C SER A 103 -2.33 1.98 -8.13
N ASP A 104 -2.46 2.80 -9.17
CA ASP A 104 -3.14 2.42 -10.40
C ASP A 104 -2.55 1.11 -10.98
N ARG A 105 -1.22 1.03 -11.07
CA ARG A 105 -0.53 -0.17 -11.58
C ARG A 105 -0.67 -1.39 -10.69
N GLY A 106 -0.70 -1.21 -9.38
CA GLY A 106 -0.73 -2.32 -8.42
C GLY A 106 -2.14 -2.88 -8.16
N LEU A 107 -3.19 -2.07 -8.26
CA LEU A 107 -4.55 -2.52 -7.93
C LEU A 107 -5.52 -2.52 -9.10
N MET A 108 -5.40 -1.57 -10.05
CA MET A 108 -6.46 -1.29 -11.03
C MET A 108 -6.19 -1.86 -12.43
N LYS A 109 -4.93 -2.14 -12.79
CA LYS A 109 -4.57 -2.60 -14.13
C LYS A 109 -4.74 -4.11 -14.30
N GLU A 110 -5.42 -4.51 -15.39
CA GLU A 110 -5.61 -5.90 -15.77
C GLU A 110 -4.35 -6.53 -16.41
N ASP A 111 -3.56 -5.71 -17.11
CA ASP A 111 -2.35 -6.11 -17.80
C ASP A 111 -1.13 -6.27 -16.88
N ARG A 112 -1.31 -6.07 -15.57
CA ARG A 112 -0.30 -6.32 -14.54
C ARG A 112 -0.60 -7.65 -13.85
N PHE A 113 0.43 -8.49 -13.72
CA PHE A 113 0.31 -9.77 -13.04
C PHE A 113 0.50 -9.61 -11.54
N GLU A 114 -0.55 -9.14 -10.88
CA GLU A 114 -0.64 -9.08 -9.43
C GLU A 114 -1.55 -10.19 -8.92
N ALA A 115 -1.27 -10.67 -7.71
CA ALA A 115 -2.07 -11.70 -7.09
C ALA A 115 -2.25 -11.45 -5.59
N GLY A 116 -3.26 -12.10 -5.01
CA GLY A 116 -3.50 -12.07 -3.58
C GLY A 116 -4.20 -13.32 -3.09
N ILE A 117 -4.22 -13.44 -1.78
CA ILE A 117 -4.90 -14.52 -1.06
C ILE A 117 -5.84 -13.89 -0.03
N ILE A 118 -7.10 -14.30 -0.05
CA ILE A 118 -8.00 -14.02 1.05
C ILE A 118 -7.66 -15.03 2.14
N SER A 119 -7.06 -14.56 3.23
CA SER A 119 -6.77 -15.37 4.39
C SER A 119 -8.02 -15.41 5.28
N GLY A 120 -8.37 -16.59 5.72
CA GLY A 120 -9.32 -16.77 6.80
C GLY A 120 -8.77 -16.21 8.11
N LYS A 121 -8.95 -16.94 9.19
CA LYS A 121 -8.44 -16.51 10.51
C LYS A 121 -6.91 -16.56 10.56
N PHE A 122 -6.28 -15.45 10.86
CA PHE A 122 -4.85 -15.38 11.13
C PHE A 122 -4.49 -16.17 12.40
N SER A 123 -3.32 -16.82 12.38
CA SER A 123 -2.76 -17.45 13.57
C SER A 123 -2.44 -16.41 14.67
N ILE A 124 -2.19 -16.87 15.88
CA ILE A 124 -1.74 -15.98 16.97
C ILE A 124 -0.40 -15.33 16.60
N GLU A 125 0.47 -16.09 15.95
CA GLU A 125 1.80 -15.63 15.50
C GLU A 125 1.68 -14.53 14.43
N ASP A 126 0.84 -14.73 13.41
CA ASP A 126 0.59 -13.73 12.36
C ASP A 126 0.04 -12.42 12.94
N ARG A 127 -0.92 -12.53 13.85
CA ARG A 127 -1.48 -11.36 14.55
C ARG A 127 -0.43 -10.63 15.37
N SER A 128 0.38 -11.37 16.11
CA SER A 128 1.48 -10.81 16.91
C SER A 128 2.52 -10.15 16.02
N TYR A 129 2.81 -10.74 14.85
CA TYR A 129 3.72 -10.17 13.87
C TYR A 129 3.20 -8.82 13.33
N LEU A 130 1.96 -8.75 12.86
CA LEU A 130 1.35 -7.52 12.37
C LEU A 130 1.24 -6.45 13.47
N GLN A 131 0.87 -6.85 14.69
CA GLN A 131 0.83 -5.94 15.84
C GLN A 131 2.23 -5.39 16.18
N ASN A 132 3.27 -6.21 16.10
CA ASN A 132 4.65 -5.78 16.32
C ASN A 132 5.12 -4.76 15.27
N ILE A 133 4.76 -4.97 13.99
CA ILE A 133 5.03 -3.98 12.92
C ILE A 133 4.38 -2.63 13.26
N LYS A 134 3.11 -2.66 13.66
CA LYS A 134 2.38 -1.44 14.05
C LYS A 134 3.00 -0.77 15.27
N ASN A 135 3.41 -1.54 16.28
CA ASN A 135 4.00 -1.01 17.52
C ASN A 135 5.38 -0.37 17.30
N LYS A 136 6.12 -0.82 16.29
CA LYS A 136 7.41 -0.22 15.90
C LYS A 136 7.26 0.97 14.94
N ALA A 137 6.06 1.24 14.46
CA ALA A 137 5.80 2.33 13.55
C ALA A 137 5.64 3.66 14.28
N GLU A 138 6.14 4.75 13.71
CA GLU A 138 6.01 6.11 14.20
C GLU A 138 4.64 6.69 13.80
N PHE A 139 3.86 7.17 14.77
CA PHE A 139 2.60 7.87 14.49
C PHE A 139 2.88 9.22 13.81
N VAL A 140 2.23 9.48 12.69
CA VAL A 140 2.39 10.73 11.95
C VAL A 140 1.45 11.79 12.51
N ASN A 141 1.96 12.63 13.38
CA ASN A 141 1.35 13.87 13.80
C ASN A 141 1.89 15.06 12.97
N GLU A 142 1.41 16.26 13.23
CA GLU A 142 1.83 17.49 12.53
C GLU A 142 3.37 17.68 12.60
N GLN A 143 3.98 17.43 13.76
CA GLN A 143 5.41 17.62 13.94
C GLN A 143 6.23 16.63 13.08
N VAL A 144 5.81 15.37 13.02
CA VAL A 144 6.44 14.34 12.18
C VAL A 144 6.25 14.68 10.70
N PHE A 145 5.03 15.05 10.29
CA PHE A 145 4.75 15.48 8.93
C PHE A 145 5.64 16.64 8.48
N GLN A 146 5.78 17.70 9.29
CA GLN A 146 6.62 18.84 8.97
C GLN A 146 8.10 18.49 8.82
N LYS A 147 8.61 17.51 9.60
CA LYS A 147 9.98 16.99 9.40
C LYS A 147 10.16 16.34 8.04
N TYR A 148 9.20 15.51 7.61
CA TYR A 148 9.24 14.86 6.29
C TYR A 148 9.09 15.87 5.15
N LEU A 149 8.15 16.82 5.27
CA LEU A 149 7.94 17.88 4.28
C LEU A 149 9.22 18.71 4.07
N LYS A 150 9.81 19.22 5.15
CA LYS A 150 11.06 19.99 5.10
C LYS A 150 12.17 19.18 4.42
N ARG A 151 12.35 17.92 4.83
CA ARG A 151 13.40 17.07 4.25
C ARG A 151 13.15 16.74 2.78
N PHE A 152 11.92 16.53 2.40
CA PHE A 152 11.51 16.32 1.00
C PHE A 152 11.86 17.54 0.14
N GLU A 153 11.50 18.75 0.57
CA GLU A 153 11.80 20.00 -0.15
C GLU A 153 13.30 20.19 -0.32
N GLU A 154 14.10 20.07 0.76
CA GLU A 154 15.56 20.17 0.71
C GLU A 154 16.22 19.18 -0.27
N CYS A 155 15.67 17.98 -0.38
CA CYS A 155 16.21 16.94 -1.25
C CYS A 155 15.69 17.06 -2.68
N LYS A 156 14.45 17.48 -2.88
CA LYS A 156 13.83 17.66 -4.21
C LYS A 156 14.58 18.71 -5.04
N GLU A 157 15.02 19.82 -4.41
CA GLU A 157 15.81 20.85 -5.08
C GLU A 157 17.18 20.34 -5.58
N LYS A 158 17.72 19.31 -4.91
CA LYS A 158 19.02 18.69 -5.23
C LYS A 158 18.91 17.46 -6.13
N ALA A 159 17.68 16.98 -6.35
CA ALA A 159 17.46 15.79 -7.17
C ALA A 159 17.72 16.11 -8.65
N HIS A 160 18.67 15.39 -9.24
CA HIS A 160 18.85 15.42 -10.69
C HIS A 160 17.63 14.78 -11.38
N PRO A 161 17.26 15.27 -12.60
CA PRO A 161 16.22 14.61 -13.40
C PRO A 161 16.54 13.12 -13.53
N ILE A 162 15.60 12.26 -13.17
CA ILE A 162 15.74 10.83 -13.41
C ILE A 162 15.69 10.66 -14.93
N ASN A 163 16.80 10.27 -15.54
CA ASN A 163 16.81 9.90 -16.94
C ASN A 163 15.97 8.62 -17.07
N ASP A 164 14.87 8.71 -17.81
CA ASP A 164 14.09 7.53 -18.21
C ASP A 164 14.93 6.72 -19.21
N PHE A 165 15.69 5.79 -18.70
CA PHE A 165 16.33 4.78 -19.53
C PHE A 165 15.23 3.88 -20.09
N LYS A 166 15.13 3.80 -21.42
CA LYS A 166 14.20 2.88 -22.07
C LYS A 166 14.69 1.46 -21.88
N ASP A 167 13.76 0.57 -21.59
CA ASP A 167 14.05 -0.85 -21.58
C ASP A 167 14.60 -1.30 -22.96
N PRO A 168 15.48 -2.29 -23.02
CA PRO A 168 15.92 -2.86 -24.28
C PRO A 168 14.70 -3.38 -25.06
N PRO A 169 14.73 -3.36 -26.40
CA PRO A 169 13.63 -3.87 -27.21
C PRO A 169 13.34 -5.34 -26.83
N SER A 170 12.05 -5.69 -26.76
CA SER A 170 11.63 -7.04 -26.43
C SER A 170 12.23 -8.04 -27.42
N ILE A 171 12.84 -9.09 -26.91
CA ILE A 171 13.29 -10.22 -27.74
C ILE A 171 12.04 -10.89 -28.33
N PRO A 172 11.98 -11.13 -29.67
CA PRO A 172 10.86 -11.83 -30.26
C PRO A 172 10.64 -13.17 -29.55
N LYS A 173 9.40 -13.45 -29.13
CA LYS A 173 9.06 -14.75 -28.56
C LYS A 173 9.39 -15.81 -29.64
N LYS A 174 10.32 -16.71 -29.35
CA LYS A 174 10.38 -17.99 -30.10
C LYS A 174 9.10 -18.75 -29.76
N GLU A 175 8.33 -19.10 -30.76
CA GLU A 175 7.06 -19.86 -30.63
C GLU A 175 7.23 -21.32 -30.14
N ASP A 176 8.38 -21.72 -29.64
CA ASP A 176 8.69 -23.09 -29.29
C ASP A 176 9.11 -23.25 -27.82
N PHE A 177 8.13 -23.19 -26.91
CA PHE A 177 8.15 -23.97 -25.69
C PHE A 177 6.77 -24.58 -25.45
N LEU A 178 6.41 -25.56 -26.28
CA LEU A 178 5.42 -26.56 -25.89
C LEU A 178 6.03 -27.36 -24.74
N ILE A 179 5.60 -27.01 -23.51
CA ILE A 179 5.75 -27.90 -22.36
C ILE A 179 4.77 -29.04 -22.64
N SER A 180 5.24 -30.10 -23.25
CA SER A 180 4.54 -31.37 -23.27
C SER A 180 4.41 -31.87 -21.84
N ALA A 181 3.18 -32.08 -21.42
CA ALA A 181 2.80 -32.68 -20.14
C ALA A 181 3.33 -34.11 -20.03
#